data_86bc3544ba2b75abb734a6d8331cb85b
#
_entry.id   86bc3544ba2b75abb734a6d8331cb85b
#
_cell.length_a   1.000
_cell.length_b   1.000
_cell.length_c   1.000
_cell.angle_alpha   90.00
_cell.angle_beta   90.00
_cell.angle_gamma   90.00
#
_symmetry.space_group_name_H-M   'P 1'
#
loop_
_entity.id
_entity.type
_entity.pdbx_description
1 polymer ?
#
loop_
_entity_poly.entity_id
_entity_poly.type
_entity_poly.pdbx_seq_one_letter_code
_entity_poly.pdbx_strand_id
1 'polypeptide(L)'
;MKNFITYLIFFSLLLFSCSEKENSSTPNIVIIFMDDMGYGDISNFGAINYKTPNLDKLVNNGMLFTNFYSAQAVCSASRAGLLTGTYPNRIGISGALMPYSNIGIHTNEKTIAEIVKEKGYATAIFGNWHLGHHKKFLPTNHGFDTYLGIPYSNDMWPVDFDGNQIPDTSDWRKKSYPQLPLIQDLEKIKEIRTLEDQSTLTTLYTEKSVEFINKNKNNPFFLYLPHSMPHVQIAVSNKFHGKSKQGLYGDLMMEIDWSVGEIMNALKKNNIDKNTLLVFTTDNGPWLNFGNHAGSTGGLREGKGTSFEGGQRVPTAMMWPNVIPKGKIVNQIASTIDLLPTITHIINGNLPKHTIDGVNILSLLEGKDDNPRDHFLYYYGNNNLEAVRKDNWKLVLPHKSRSYKGVLPGNDGHPGKYNRIQTKLELYNLRRDPGEEYNVIDLYPEIVKEIEELVEKARRDLGDNLTERKGNNIRSVGTL
;
A
#
# COMPACT_ATOMS: atom_id res chain seq x y z
N MET A 1 40.22 -44.10 72.58
CA MET A 1 40.56 -43.23 71.42
C MET A 1 39.37 -43.23 70.52
N LYS A 2 38.69 -42.08 70.41
CA LYS A 2 37.37 -41.95 69.78
C LYS A 2 37.57 -41.57 68.31
N ASN A 3 37.00 -42.40 67.40
CA ASN A 3 36.95 -42.09 65.97
C ASN A 3 35.80 -41.13 65.67
N PHE A 4 36.12 -39.95 65.13
CA PHE A 4 35.14 -39.01 64.57
C PHE A 4 34.96 -39.32 63.08
N ILE A 5 33.76 -39.77 62.69
CA ILE A 5 33.35 -39.94 61.32
C ILE A 5 32.56 -38.67 60.96
N THR A 6 33.14 -37.84 60.06
CA THR A 6 32.49 -36.62 59.51
C THR A 6 31.69 -37.02 58.26
N TYR A 7 30.35 -36.95 58.36
CA TYR A 7 29.47 -37.07 57.18
C TYR A 7 29.46 -35.78 56.39
N LEU A 8 29.98 -35.84 55.16
CA LEU A 8 29.86 -34.75 54.17
C LEU A 8 28.54 -34.91 53.45
N ILE A 9 27.54 -34.06 53.76
CA ILE A 9 26.28 -34.03 53.03
C ILE A 9 26.51 -33.16 51.79
N PHE A 10 26.54 -33.81 50.61
CA PHE A 10 26.55 -33.13 49.31
C PHE A 10 25.13 -32.68 48.98
N PHE A 11 24.83 -31.40 49.16
CA PHE A 11 23.56 -30.79 48.76
C PHE A 11 23.68 -30.43 47.29
N SER A 12 23.26 -31.33 46.40
CA SER A 12 23.18 -31.03 44.96
C SER A 12 21.99 -30.11 44.69
N LEU A 13 22.24 -28.82 44.55
CA LEU A 13 21.31 -27.84 43.99
C LEU A 13 21.08 -28.19 42.51
N LEU A 14 20.01 -28.91 42.24
CA LEU A 14 19.41 -29.00 40.91
C LEU A 14 18.86 -27.62 40.53
N LEU A 15 19.67 -26.83 39.86
CA LEU A 15 19.17 -25.65 39.11
C LEU A 15 18.31 -26.18 37.96
N PHE A 16 17.00 -26.29 38.21
CA PHE A 16 16.03 -26.31 37.11
C PHE A 16 16.12 -24.97 36.42
N SER A 17 16.95 -24.87 35.37
CA SER A 17 16.84 -23.84 34.36
C SER A 17 15.51 -24.08 33.65
N CYS A 18 14.47 -23.41 34.13
CA CYS A 18 13.25 -23.25 33.37
C CYS A 18 13.63 -22.35 32.19
N SER A 19 14.07 -22.97 31.09
CA SER A 19 14.03 -22.32 29.78
C SER A 19 12.56 -22.06 29.53
N GLU A 20 12.09 -20.85 29.88
CA GLU A 20 10.91 -20.32 29.23
C GLU A 20 11.19 -20.39 27.71
N LYS A 21 10.66 -21.44 27.07
CA LYS A 21 10.33 -21.30 25.65
C LYS A 21 9.47 -20.05 25.60
N GLU A 22 10.06 -18.95 25.14
CA GLU A 22 9.25 -17.86 24.60
C GLU A 22 8.29 -18.55 23.63
N ASN A 23 7.06 -18.77 24.07
CA ASN A 23 5.96 -19.01 23.17
C ASN A 23 5.96 -17.76 22.31
N SER A 24 6.58 -17.82 21.13
CA SER A 24 6.50 -16.77 20.14
C SER A 24 5.01 -16.67 19.80
N SER A 25 4.32 -15.82 20.54
CA SER A 25 2.91 -15.56 20.30
C SER A 25 2.80 -15.06 18.87
N THR A 26 1.93 -15.66 18.10
CA THR A 26 1.64 -15.30 16.72
C THR A 26 1.43 -13.77 16.62
N PRO A 27 2.20 -13.02 15.81
CA PRO A 27 2.17 -11.56 15.86
C PRO A 27 0.88 -11.01 15.30
N ASN A 28 0.45 -9.87 15.81
CA ASN A 28 -0.57 -9.05 15.16
C ASN A 28 -0.01 -8.42 13.90
N ILE A 29 -0.88 -8.10 12.96
CA ILE A 29 -0.52 -7.47 11.70
C ILE A 29 -1.42 -6.26 11.48
N VAL A 30 -0.81 -5.10 11.27
CA VAL A 30 -1.50 -3.85 10.95
C VAL A 30 -0.90 -3.27 9.66
N ILE A 31 -1.73 -3.03 8.66
CA ILE A 31 -1.35 -2.34 7.43
C ILE A 31 -2.14 -1.04 7.35
N ILE A 32 -1.46 0.10 7.47
CA ILE A 32 -2.00 1.43 7.20
C ILE A 32 -1.66 1.78 5.77
N PHE A 33 -2.67 2.00 4.93
CA PHE A 33 -2.53 2.13 3.49
C PHE A 33 -3.20 3.42 3.01
N MET A 34 -2.42 4.31 2.41
CA MET A 34 -2.91 5.60 1.95
C MET A 34 -3.43 5.51 0.51
N ASP A 35 -4.15 6.54 0.06
CA ASP A 35 -4.64 6.69 -1.31
C ASP A 35 -4.00 7.95 -1.93
N ASP A 36 -3.21 7.81 -2.99
CA ASP A 36 -2.53 8.90 -3.72
C ASP A 36 -1.44 9.68 -2.93
N MET A 37 -0.85 9.11 -1.89
CA MET A 37 0.21 9.79 -1.15
C MET A 37 1.54 9.75 -1.90
N GLY A 38 2.20 10.90 -2.04
CA GLY A 38 3.49 11.01 -2.72
C GLY A 38 4.68 10.50 -1.92
N TYR A 39 5.74 10.11 -2.64
CA TYR A 39 6.99 9.67 -2.04
C TYR A 39 7.60 10.72 -1.10
N GLY A 40 7.50 12.01 -1.46
CA GLY A 40 8.02 13.13 -0.69
C GLY A 40 7.11 13.63 0.45
N ASP A 41 6.02 12.95 0.80
CA ASP A 41 4.99 13.47 1.71
C ASP A 41 5.21 13.12 3.18
N ILE A 42 6.28 12.42 3.54
CA ILE A 42 6.67 12.22 4.93
C ILE A 42 7.96 12.98 5.24
N SER A 43 8.16 13.37 6.50
CA SER A 43 9.32 14.17 6.92
C SER A 43 10.66 13.52 6.51
N ASN A 44 10.76 12.19 6.61
CA ASN A 44 11.96 11.43 6.26
C ASN A 44 12.33 11.48 4.77
N PHE A 45 11.39 11.82 3.89
CA PHE A 45 11.59 11.99 2.46
C PHE A 45 11.48 13.45 1.99
N GLY A 46 11.47 14.41 2.92
CA GLY A 46 11.61 15.82 2.60
C GLY A 46 10.31 16.63 2.59
N ALA A 47 9.24 16.15 3.23
CA ALA A 47 8.02 16.95 3.41
C ALA A 47 8.32 18.30 4.07
N ILE A 48 7.76 19.36 3.51
CA ILE A 48 7.97 20.76 3.96
C ILE A 48 6.65 21.38 4.40
N ASN A 49 6.74 22.40 5.28
CA ASN A 49 5.61 23.20 5.76
C ASN A 49 4.57 22.45 6.64
N TYR A 50 4.77 21.18 6.94
CA TYR A 50 4.09 20.38 7.95
C TYR A 50 5.05 19.32 8.51
N LYS A 51 4.64 18.65 9.58
CA LYS A 51 5.46 17.62 10.23
C LYS A 51 4.64 16.35 10.45
N THR A 52 5.32 15.21 10.36
CA THR A 52 4.76 13.88 10.57
C THR A 52 5.48 13.15 11.72
N PRO A 53 5.38 13.67 12.98
CA PRO A 53 6.20 13.18 14.10
C PRO A 53 5.90 11.74 14.52
N ASN A 54 4.71 11.21 14.25
CA ASN A 54 4.37 9.82 14.55
C ASN A 54 4.92 8.87 13.48
N LEU A 55 4.89 9.26 12.20
CA LEU A 55 5.60 8.57 11.13
C LEU A 55 7.11 8.60 11.36
N ASP A 56 7.67 9.72 11.82
CA ASP A 56 9.08 9.81 12.20
C ASP A 56 9.42 8.81 13.32
N LYS A 57 8.55 8.66 14.33
CA LYS A 57 8.72 7.64 15.38
C LYS A 57 8.64 6.23 14.83
N LEU A 58 7.71 5.96 13.90
CA LEU A 58 7.59 4.67 13.23
C LEU A 58 8.88 4.31 12.50
N VAL A 59 9.41 5.22 11.69
CA VAL A 59 10.69 5.08 10.97
C VAL A 59 11.86 4.87 11.94
N ASN A 60 11.98 5.72 12.96
CA ASN A 60 13.11 5.67 13.90
C ASN A 60 13.12 4.41 14.79
N ASN A 61 11.95 3.84 15.07
CA ASN A 61 11.83 2.59 15.82
C ASN A 61 11.68 1.35 14.94
N GLY A 62 11.69 1.52 13.64
CA GLY A 62 11.53 0.48 12.63
C GLY A 62 12.50 0.66 11.47
N MET A 63 12.00 0.53 10.28
CA MET A 63 12.75 0.46 9.02
C MET A 63 12.09 1.34 7.96
N LEU A 64 12.91 2.05 7.18
CA LEU A 64 12.50 2.86 6.05
C LEU A 64 12.95 2.18 4.74
N PHE A 65 12.02 1.99 3.81
CA PHE A 65 12.33 1.49 2.47
C PHE A 65 12.43 2.64 1.49
N THR A 66 13.55 2.72 0.77
CA THR A 66 13.76 3.75 -0.25
C THR A 66 13.37 3.26 -1.66
N ASN A 67 13.26 1.95 -1.86
CA ASN A 67 12.90 1.31 -3.13
C ASN A 67 11.72 0.35 -2.95
N PHE A 68 10.60 0.86 -2.43
CA PHE A 68 9.36 0.09 -2.30
C PHE A 68 8.34 0.49 -3.38
N TYR A 69 7.72 -0.51 -4.01
CA TYR A 69 6.88 -0.30 -5.17
C TYR A 69 5.45 -0.78 -4.94
N SER A 70 4.49 0.04 -5.34
CA SER A 70 3.11 -0.39 -5.51
C SER A 70 2.97 -1.25 -6.77
N ALA A 71 2.03 -2.20 -6.75
CA ALA A 71 1.88 -3.16 -7.85
C ALA A 71 1.48 -2.51 -9.20
N GLN A 72 0.78 -1.38 -9.15
CA GLN A 72 0.43 -0.56 -10.32
C GLN A 72 0.21 0.90 -9.87
N ALA A 73 0.40 1.87 -10.78
CA ALA A 73 0.25 3.30 -10.49
C ALA A 73 -1.22 3.76 -10.40
N VAL A 74 -2.11 2.93 -9.85
CA VAL A 74 -3.54 3.25 -9.71
C VAL A 74 -4.23 2.37 -8.67
N CYS A 75 -5.21 2.94 -7.97
CA CYS A 75 -5.82 2.45 -6.74
C CYS A 75 -6.26 0.97 -6.75
N SER A 76 -7.31 0.58 -7.53
CA SER A 76 -7.88 -0.78 -7.47
C SER A 76 -6.84 -1.84 -7.81
N ALA A 77 -6.06 -1.62 -8.86
CA ALA A 77 -5.03 -2.55 -9.28
C ALA A 77 -3.95 -2.72 -8.21
N SER A 78 -3.47 -1.64 -7.60
CA SER A 78 -2.48 -1.70 -6.52
C SER A 78 -3.03 -2.42 -5.28
N ARG A 79 -4.27 -2.13 -4.88
CA ARG A 79 -4.95 -2.78 -3.73
C ARG A 79 -5.15 -4.27 -3.97
N ALA A 80 -5.52 -4.67 -5.19
CA ALA A 80 -5.58 -6.07 -5.59
C ALA A 80 -4.22 -6.76 -5.45
N GLY A 81 -3.17 -6.13 -5.94
CA GLY A 81 -1.80 -6.64 -5.84
C GLY A 81 -1.35 -6.86 -4.40
N LEU A 82 -1.56 -5.87 -3.52
CA LEU A 82 -1.22 -5.96 -2.10
C LEU A 82 -1.92 -7.15 -1.44
N LEU A 83 -3.24 -7.27 -1.63
CA LEU A 83 -4.03 -8.27 -0.91
C LEU A 83 -3.85 -9.69 -1.44
N THR A 84 -3.48 -9.87 -2.71
CA THR A 84 -3.35 -11.19 -3.36
C THR A 84 -1.90 -11.64 -3.60
N GLY A 85 -0.91 -10.76 -3.40
CA GLY A 85 0.50 -11.06 -3.66
C GLY A 85 0.81 -11.25 -5.15
N THR A 86 0.01 -10.67 -6.06
CA THR A 86 0.17 -10.83 -7.50
C THR A 86 0.27 -9.48 -8.23
N TYR A 87 0.90 -9.47 -9.40
CA TYR A 87 0.64 -8.37 -10.31
C TYR A 87 -0.85 -8.35 -10.68
N PRO A 88 -1.52 -7.18 -10.63
CA PRO A 88 -2.98 -7.11 -10.75
C PRO A 88 -3.51 -7.57 -12.13
N ASN A 89 -2.71 -7.46 -13.17
CA ASN A 89 -3.03 -7.97 -14.49
C ASN A 89 -3.09 -9.51 -14.54
N ARG A 90 -2.38 -10.25 -13.66
CA ARG A 90 -2.51 -11.71 -13.52
C ARG A 90 -3.93 -12.13 -13.16
N ILE A 91 -4.66 -11.30 -12.43
CA ILE A 91 -6.03 -11.55 -11.94
C ILE A 91 -7.10 -10.72 -12.66
N GLY A 92 -6.73 -10.14 -13.80
CA GLY A 92 -7.65 -9.39 -14.65
C GLY A 92 -8.13 -8.04 -14.07
N ILE A 93 -7.49 -7.52 -13.03
CA ILE A 93 -7.77 -6.19 -12.49
C ILE A 93 -6.70 -5.22 -12.99
N SER A 94 -7.09 -4.25 -13.81
CA SER A 94 -6.20 -3.19 -14.28
C SER A 94 -6.93 -1.86 -14.22
N GLY A 95 -6.23 -0.81 -13.75
CA GLY A 95 -6.84 0.50 -13.57
C GLY A 95 -7.70 0.60 -12.30
N ALA A 96 -8.60 1.59 -12.26
CA ALA A 96 -9.54 1.82 -11.17
C ALA A 96 -10.91 1.24 -11.54
N LEU A 97 -11.54 0.51 -10.60
CA LEU A 97 -12.89 0.00 -10.78
C LEU A 97 -13.91 1.10 -10.50
N MET A 98 -14.80 1.34 -11.45
CA MET A 98 -15.79 2.41 -11.37
C MET A 98 -17.08 1.94 -10.68
N PRO A 99 -17.93 2.86 -10.15
CA PRO A 99 -19.22 2.49 -9.52
C PRO A 99 -20.22 1.82 -10.45
N TYR A 100 -19.98 1.81 -11.75
CA TYR A 100 -20.75 1.09 -12.76
C TYR A 100 -20.08 -0.20 -13.25
N SER A 101 -18.96 -0.60 -12.66
CA SER A 101 -18.24 -1.82 -13.05
C SER A 101 -18.96 -3.06 -12.50
N ASN A 102 -19.19 -4.05 -13.36
CA ASN A 102 -19.77 -5.35 -13.00
C ASN A 102 -18.70 -6.39 -12.63
N ILE A 103 -17.48 -5.94 -12.37
CA ILE A 103 -16.33 -6.77 -12.01
C ILE A 103 -15.79 -6.41 -10.63
N GLY A 104 -15.05 -7.34 -10.03
CA GLY A 104 -14.36 -7.18 -8.77
C GLY A 104 -13.35 -8.30 -8.56
N ILE A 105 -12.78 -8.37 -7.37
CA ILE A 105 -11.87 -9.45 -7.01
C ILE A 105 -12.61 -10.81 -7.08
N HIS A 106 -11.98 -11.78 -7.76
CA HIS A 106 -12.57 -13.11 -7.91
C HIS A 106 -12.50 -13.89 -6.60
N THR A 107 -13.56 -14.63 -6.25
CA THR A 107 -13.64 -15.42 -5.00
C THR A 107 -12.60 -16.54 -4.90
N ASN A 108 -11.96 -16.94 -6.00
CA ASN A 108 -10.86 -17.90 -6.00
C ASN A 108 -9.51 -17.26 -5.70
N GLU A 109 -9.41 -15.92 -5.73
CA GLU A 109 -8.20 -15.21 -5.33
C GLU A 109 -8.12 -15.17 -3.81
N LYS A 110 -7.05 -15.72 -3.26
CA LYS A 110 -6.85 -15.78 -1.84
C LYS A 110 -6.16 -14.52 -1.34
N THR A 111 -6.82 -13.80 -0.45
CA THR A 111 -6.31 -12.57 0.15
C THR A 111 -5.49 -12.83 1.40
N ILE A 112 -4.69 -11.82 1.82
CA ILE A 112 -4.02 -11.85 3.13
C ILE A 112 -5.04 -12.13 4.24
N ALA A 113 -6.23 -11.49 4.20
CA ALA A 113 -7.26 -11.67 5.22
C ALA A 113 -7.75 -13.12 5.33
N GLU A 114 -7.96 -13.80 4.19
CA GLU A 114 -8.35 -15.21 4.19
C GLU A 114 -7.24 -16.12 4.75
N ILE A 115 -5.97 -15.84 4.41
CA ILE A 115 -4.83 -16.63 4.91
C ILE A 115 -4.67 -16.49 6.43
N VAL A 116 -4.73 -15.28 6.97
CA VAL A 116 -4.60 -15.06 8.41
C VAL A 116 -5.81 -15.59 9.17
N LYS A 117 -7.02 -15.49 8.59
CA LYS A 117 -8.26 -16.05 9.16
C LYS A 117 -8.18 -17.56 9.33
N GLU A 118 -7.57 -18.31 8.39
CA GLU A 118 -7.29 -19.75 8.52
C GLU A 118 -6.38 -20.09 9.71
N LYS A 119 -5.63 -19.11 10.22
CA LYS A 119 -4.78 -19.22 11.40
C LYS A 119 -5.44 -18.68 12.68
N GLY A 120 -6.74 -18.40 12.63
CA GLY A 120 -7.50 -17.96 13.80
C GLY A 120 -7.39 -16.46 14.12
N TYR A 121 -6.91 -15.64 13.19
CA TYR A 121 -6.88 -14.20 13.36
C TYR A 121 -8.29 -13.61 13.31
N ALA A 122 -8.57 -12.64 14.20
CA ALA A 122 -9.65 -11.70 13.98
C ALA A 122 -9.25 -10.72 12.87
N THR A 123 -10.14 -10.41 11.94
CA THR A 123 -9.82 -9.61 10.75
C THR A 123 -10.75 -8.42 10.59
N ALA A 124 -10.20 -7.24 10.34
CA ALA A 124 -11.00 -6.05 10.09
C ALA A 124 -10.39 -5.17 8.99
N ILE A 125 -11.27 -4.47 8.28
CA ILE A 125 -10.93 -3.40 7.35
C ILE A 125 -11.77 -2.16 7.67
N PHE A 126 -11.10 -1.02 7.82
CA PHE A 126 -11.74 0.27 8.00
C PHE A 126 -11.18 1.27 6.98
N GLY A 127 -11.99 1.62 5.95
CA GLY A 127 -11.58 2.53 4.89
C GLY A 127 -12.03 2.16 3.48
N ASN A 128 -11.23 2.56 2.48
CA ASN A 128 -11.54 2.39 1.06
C ASN A 128 -11.21 0.98 0.55
N TRP A 129 -12.23 0.23 0.11
CA TRP A 129 -12.05 -1.12 -0.45
C TRP A 129 -11.52 -1.13 -1.88
N HIS A 130 -12.28 -0.59 -2.80
CA HIS A 130 -12.00 -0.38 -4.22
C HIS A 130 -11.70 -1.66 -5.05
N LEU A 131 -12.19 -2.82 -4.63
CA LEU A 131 -12.04 -4.10 -5.36
C LEU A 131 -13.36 -4.73 -5.80
N GLY A 132 -14.35 -3.87 -6.08
CA GLY A 132 -15.71 -4.22 -6.48
C GLY A 132 -16.73 -3.81 -5.42
N HIS A 133 -17.80 -3.13 -5.87
CA HIS A 133 -18.80 -2.49 -4.99
C HIS A 133 -20.08 -3.31 -4.77
N HIS A 134 -20.29 -4.34 -5.59
CA HIS A 134 -21.44 -5.23 -5.41
C HIS A 134 -21.23 -6.13 -4.18
N LYS A 135 -22.32 -6.48 -3.48
CA LYS A 135 -22.27 -7.30 -2.24
C LYS A 135 -21.37 -8.52 -2.35
N LYS A 136 -21.35 -9.19 -3.50
CA LYS A 136 -20.49 -10.35 -3.79
C LYS A 136 -18.99 -10.06 -3.63
N PHE A 137 -18.55 -8.83 -3.90
CA PHE A 137 -17.15 -8.43 -3.90
C PHE A 137 -16.73 -7.66 -2.64
N LEU A 138 -17.64 -7.42 -1.70
CA LEU A 138 -17.32 -6.67 -0.48
C LEU A 138 -16.37 -7.46 0.45
N PRO A 139 -15.61 -6.77 1.30
CA PRO A 139 -14.52 -7.34 2.10
C PRO A 139 -14.90 -8.58 2.93
N THR A 140 -16.13 -8.62 3.47
CA THR A 140 -16.58 -9.75 4.29
C THR A 140 -16.71 -11.06 3.51
N ASN A 141 -16.73 -11.00 2.17
CA ASN A 141 -16.65 -12.17 1.29
C ASN A 141 -15.21 -12.53 0.90
N HIS A 142 -14.23 -11.79 1.40
CA HIS A 142 -12.80 -11.95 1.10
C HIS A 142 -11.94 -11.98 2.37
N GLY A 143 -12.45 -12.65 3.42
CA GLY A 143 -11.71 -12.98 4.62
C GLY A 143 -11.82 -12.00 5.78
N PHE A 144 -12.42 -10.82 5.61
CA PHE A 144 -12.62 -9.88 6.72
C PHE A 144 -13.87 -10.22 7.53
N ASP A 145 -13.76 -10.19 8.87
CA ASP A 145 -14.89 -10.39 9.79
C ASP A 145 -15.73 -9.12 9.91
N THR A 146 -15.09 -7.96 9.78
CA THR A 146 -15.73 -6.65 9.92
C THR A 146 -15.23 -5.68 8.86
N TYR A 147 -16.17 -4.96 8.25
CA TYR A 147 -15.89 -3.88 7.30
C TYR A 147 -16.66 -2.63 7.68
N LEU A 148 -16.01 -1.47 7.69
CA LEU A 148 -16.64 -0.16 7.65
C LEU A 148 -15.87 0.73 6.70
N GLY A 149 -16.52 1.21 5.64
CA GLY A 149 -15.83 2.06 4.67
C GLY A 149 -16.62 2.36 3.40
N ILE A 150 -15.91 2.91 2.42
CA ILE A 150 -16.43 3.20 1.09
C ILE A 150 -15.99 2.13 0.08
N PRO A 151 -16.88 1.69 -0.82
CA PRO A 151 -16.60 0.55 -1.70
C PRO A 151 -15.78 0.90 -2.95
N TYR A 152 -15.57 2.18 -3.24
CA TYR A 152 -14.77 2.73 -4.35
C TYR A 152 -14.21 4.09 -3.94
N SER A 153 -13.41 4.74 -4.82
CA SER A 153 -12.73 6.00 -4.52
C SER A 153 -13.71 7.12 -4.12
N ASN A 154 -13.27 7.94 -3.18
CA ASN A 154 -14.06 9.03 -2.58
C ASN A 154 -14.48 10.12 -3.56
N ASP A 155 -13.80 10.25 -4.71
CA ASP A 155 -14.12 11.20 -5.78
C ASP A 155 -15.19 10.71 -6.78
N MET A 156 -15.60 9.43 -6.67
CA MET A 156 -16.57 8.81 -7.57
C MET A 156 -18.01 9.04 -7.07
N TRP A 157 -18.40 10.29 -6.96
CA TRP A 157 -19.72 10.75 -6.48
C TRP A 157 -20.25 11.92 -7.32
N PRO A 158 -21.55 12.25 -7.28
CA PRO A 158 -22.17 13.20 -8.19
C PRO A 158 -22.01 14.66 -7.73
N VAL A 159 -20.77 15.09 -7.49
CA VAL A 159 -20.42 16.45 -7.10
C VAL A 159 -19.41 17.08 -8.08
N ASP A 160 -19.34 18.40 -8.09
CA ASP A 160 -18.30 19.16 -8.78
C ASP A 160 -16.97 19.14 -8.00
N PHE A 161 -15.96 19.84 -8.51
CA PHE A 161 -14.64 19.90 -7.86
C PHE A 161 -14.63 20.69 -6.55
N ASP A 162 -15.64 21.54 -6.31
CA ASP A 162 -15.84 22.28 -5.06
C ASP A 162 -16.64 21.47 -4.01
N GLY A 163 -17.08 20.26 -4.36
CA GLY A 163 -17.86 19.38 -3.49
C GLY A 163 -19.36 19.69 -3.49
N ASN A 164 -19.84 20.53 -4.40
CA ASN A 164 -21.27 20.82 -4.52
C ASN A 164 -22.00 19.76 -5.32
N GLN A 165 -23.20 19.39 -4.88
CA GLN A 165 -24.06 18.47 -5.63
C GLN A 165 -24.35 19.01 -7.02
N ILE A 166 -24.13 18.22 -8.07
CA ILE A 166 -24.41 18.58 -9.45
C ILE A 166 -25.92 18.51 -9.70
N PRO A 167 -26.59 19.65 -9.98
CA PRO A 167 -28.02 19.64 -10.25
C PRO A 167 -28.36 19.14 -11.66
N ASP A 168 -27.47 19.41 -12.64
CA ASP A 168 -27.69 19.04 -14.04
C ASP A 168 -27.61 17.53 -14.24
N THR A 169 -28.74 16.93 -14.60
CA THR A 169 -28.84 15.50 -14.88
C THR A 169 -28.15 15.08 -16.19
N SER A 170 -27.77 16.03 -17.04
CA SER A 170 -27.00 15.77 -18.26
C SER A 170 -25.49 15.64 -18.01
N ASP A 171 -24.99 16.13 -16.88
CA ASP A 171 -23.59 16.01 -16.48
C ASP A 171 -23.17 14.54 -16.37
N TRP A 172 -21.96 14.25 -16.87
CA TRP A 172 -21.44 12.88 -16.92
C TRP A 172 -21.21 12.26 -15.53
N ARG A 173 -20.79 13.08 -14.54
CA ARG A 173 -20.59 12.60 -13.15
C ARG A 173 -21.92 12.22 -12.53
N LYS A 174 -22.95 13.06 -12.74
CA LYS A 174 -24.32 12.80 -12.26
C LYS A 174 -24.93 11.54 -12.87
N LYS A 175 -24.62 11.29 -14.16
CA LYS A 175 -25.08 10.07 -14.86
C LYS A 175 -24.33 8.82 -14.41
N SER A 176 -23.02 8.94 -14.17
CA SER A 176 -22.14 7.79 -13.98
C SER A 176 -21.93 7.42 -12.51
N TYR A 177 -22.10 8.36 -11.59
CA TYR A 177 -21.77 8.16 -10.20
C TYR A 177 -23.02 8.24 -9.30
N PRO A 178 -23.29 7.21 -8.47
CA PRO A 178 -24.28 7.29 -7.41
C PRO A 178 -23.75 8.12 -6.24
N GLN A 179 -24.61 8.43 -5.26
CA GLN A 179 -24.14 8.97 -3.98
C GLN A 179 -23.19 7.99 -3.32
N LEU A 180 -22.08 8.53 -2.76
CA LEU A 180 -21.04 7.72 -2.15
C LEU A 180 -21.58 7.04 -0.88
N PRO A 181 -21.67 5.69 -0.84
CA PRO A 181 -22.20 5.01 0.34
C PRO A 181 -21.09 4.79 1.38
N LEU A 182 -21.44 4.95 2.65
CA LEU A 182 -20.71 4.34 3.75
C LEU A 182 -21.36 2.98 4.05
N ILE A 183 -20.55 1.93 3.97
CA ILE A 183 -20.99 0.54 4.13
C ILE A 183 -20.44 -0.02 5.43
N GLN A 184 -21.29 -0.71 6.19
CA GLN A 184 -20.86 -1.59 7.27
C GLN A 184 -21.19 -3.03 6.88
N ASP A 185 -20.17 -3.85 6.82
CA ASP A 185 -20.18 -5.24 6.37
C ASP A 185 -20.80 -5.40 4.96
N LEU A 186 -22.08 -5.65 4.83
CA LEU A 186 -22.78 -5.77 3.54
C LEU A 186 -23.85 -4.71 3.33
N GLU A 187 -24.09 -3.83 4.32
CA GLU A 187 -25.21 -2.91 4.31
C GLU A 187 -24.77 -1.44 4.27
N LYS A 188 -25.44 -0.67 3.41
CA LYS A 188 -25.28 0.79 3.40
C LYS A 188 -25.93 1.38 4.65
N ILE A 189 -25.10 2.05 5.47
CA ILE A 189 -25.55 2.70 6.73
C ILE A 189 -25.75 4.21 6.60
N LYS A 190 -25.04 4.84 5.66
CA LYS A 190 -25.08 6.30 5.43
C LYS A 190 -24.73 6.62 3.97
N GLU A 191 -25.13 7.78 3.49
CA GLU A 191 -24.58 8.40 2.27
C GLU A 191 -23.67 9.56 2.66
N ILE A 192 -22.53 9.62 2.01
CA ILE A 192 -21.56 10.73 2.08
C ILE A 192 -21.99 11.71 0.99
N ARG A 193 -22.42 12.91 1.37
CA ARG A 193 -23.03 13.88 0.45
C ARG A 193 -22.25 15.18 0.32
N THR A 194 -21.36 15.47 1.28
CA THR A 194 -20.62 16.73 1.37
C THR A 194 -19.16 16.48 1.70
N LEU A 195 -18.30 17.46 1.44
CA LEU A 195 -16.89 17.42 1.91
C LEU A 195 -16.81 17.40 3.44
N GLU A 196 -17.79 17.97 4.16
CA GLU A 196 -17.87 17.86 5.60
C GLU A 196 -18.12 16.41 6.05
N ASP A 197 -19.01 15.67 5.38
CA ASP A 197 -19.16 14.22 5.61
C ASP A 197 -17.83 13.49 5.38
N GLN A 198 -17.11 13.79 4.28
CA GLN A 198 -15.81 13.16 3.98
C GLN A 198 -14.74 13.50 5.02
N SER A 199 -14.76 14.73 5.57
CA SER A 199 -13.79 15.16 6.58
C SER A 199 -13.84 14.35 7.87
N THR A 200 -14.95 13.64 8.11
CA THR A 200 -15.09 12.77 9.29
C THR A 200 -14.48 11.37 9.10
N LEU A 201 -14.18 10.96 7.87
CA LEU A 201 -13.85 9.57 7.56
C LEU A 201 -12.49 9.14 8.16
N THR A 202 -11.44 9.97 8.07
CA THR A 202 -10.13 9.65 8.64
C THR A 202 -10.22 9.41 10.14
N THR A 203 -10.92 10.29 10.86
CA THR A 203 -11.18 10.14 12.29
C THR A 203 -12.00 8.87 12.58
N LEU A 204 -13.10 8.63 11.86
CA LEU A 204 -13.97 7.46 12.03
C LEU A 204 -13.19 6.14 11.85
N TYR A 205 -12.42 6.02 10.78
CA TYR A 205 -11.62 4.82 10.52
C TYR A 205 -10.55 4.59 11.59
N THR A 206 -9.94 5.66 12.08
CA THR A 206 -8.95 5.60 13.17
C THR A 206 -9.59 5.12 14.46
N GLU A 207 -10.72 5.71 14.87
CA GLU A 207 -11.45 5.33 16.09
C GLU A 207 -11.90 3.86 16.05
N LYS A 208 -12.45 3.40 14.91
CA LYS A 208 -12.84 1.99 14.73
C LYS A 208 -11.64 1.05 14.75
N SER A 209 -10.51 1.46 14.24
CA SER A 209 -9.26 0.70 14.32
C SER A 209 -8.78 0.57 15.76
N VAL A 210 -8.79 1.65 16.54
CA VAL A 210 -8.44 1.64 17.97
C VAL A 210 -9.41 0.77 18.78
N GLU A 211 -10.71 0.87 18.50
CA GLU A 211 -11.75 0.02 19.11
C GLU A 211 -11.48 -1.47 18.83
N PHE A 212 -11.17 -1.81 17.58
CA PHE A 212 -10.85 -3.17 17.16
C PHE A 212 -9.59 -3.72 17.84
N ILE A 213 -8.51 -2.92 17.91
CA ILE A 213 -7.28 -3.28 18.61
C ILE A 213 -7.56 -3.58 20.09
N ASN A 214 -8.29 -2.69 20.78
CA ASN A 214 -8.63 -2.83 22.19
C ASN A 214 -9.46 -4.11 22.45
N LYS A 215 -10.42 -4.42 21.57
CA LYS A 215 -11.27 -5.61 21.65
C LYS A 215 -10.48 -6.91 21.48
N ASN A 216 -9.48 -6.90 20.58
CA ASN A 216 -8.73 -8.12 20.20
C ASN A 216 -7.34 -8.23 20.84
N LYS A 217 -7.02 -7.44 21.86
CA LYS A 217 -5.68 -7.39 22.50
C LYS A 217 -5.14 -8.73 23.00
N ASN A 218 -6.00 -9.72 23.23
CA ASN A 218 -5.65 -11.05 23.75
C ASN A 218 -5.64 -12.14 22.67
N ASN A 219 -5.95 -11.78 21.42
CA ASN A 219 -6.00 -12.70 20.29
C ASN A 219 -5.20 -12.13 19.12
N PRO A 220 -4.61 -12.95 18.25
CA PRO A 220 -3.97 -12.43 17.04
C PRO A 220 -5.00 -11.78 16.13
N PHE A 221 -4.63 -10.66 15.53
CA PHE A 221 -5.51 -9.94 14.60
C PHE A 221 -4.77 -9.39 13.39
N PHE A 222 -5.53 -9.20 12.33
CA PHE A 222 -5.14 -8.47 11.12
C PHE A 222 -6.05 -7.26 10.95
N LEU A 223 -5.46 -6.08 10.98
CA LEU A 223 -6.12 -4.82 10.70
C LEU A 223 -5.60 -4.24 9.40
N TYR A 224 -6.47 -4.07 8.42
CA TYR A 224 -6.21 -3.31 7.21
C TYR A 224 -6.92 -1.96 7.31
N LEU A 225 -6.14 -0.86 7.35
CA LEU A 225 -6.63 0.51 7.47
C LEU A 225 -6.32 1.28 6.18
N PRO A 226 -7.11 1.06 5.10
CA PRO A 226 -6.94 1.78 3.84
C PRO A 226 -7.69 3.12 3.90
N HIS A 227 -7.01 4.18 4.33
CA HIS A 227 -7.58 5.51 4.29
C HIS A 227 -7.98 5.92 2.86
N SER A 228 -9.04 6.68 2.72
CA SER A 228 -9.46 7.27 1.44
C SER A 228 -8.69 8.54 1.09
N MET A 229 -7.92 9.06 2.03
CA MET A 229 -7.09 10.25 1.92
C MET A 229 -5.61 9.86 1.77
N PRO A 230 -4.77 10.71 1.15
CA PRO A 230 -5.05 12.06 0.65
C PRO A 230 -5.57 12.15 -0.80
N HIS A 231 -6.35 11.17 -1.29
CA HIS A 231 -6.97 11.27 -2.62
C HIS A 231 -7.95 12.45 -2.70
N VAL A 232 -7.90 13.17 -3.81
CA VAL A 232 -8.85 14.27 -4.09
C VAL A 232 -10.27 13.70 -4.30
N GLN A 233 -11.30 14.42 -3.95
CA GLN A 233 -11.32 15.74 -3.31
C GLN A 233 -10.92 15.60 -1.84
N ILE A 234 -9.91 16.33 -1.41
CA ILE A 234 -9.39 16.21 -0.05
C ILE A 234 -10.31 16.91 0.95
N ALA A 235 -10.47 16.28 2.09
CA ALA A 235 -11.24 16.80 3.21
C ALA A 235 -10.52 16.47 4.53
N VAL A 236 -10.48 17.42 5.44
CA VAL A 236 -9.78 17.32 6.72
C VAL A 236 -10.73 17.70 7.86
N SER A 237 -10.61 17.02 9.00
CA SER A 237 -11.43 17.34 10.16
C SER A 237 -11.10 18.73 10.73
N ASN A 238 -12.09 19.35 11.38
CA ASN A 238 -11.93 20.67 12.04
C ASN A 238 -10.79 20.71 13.03
N LYS A 239 -10.40 19.58 13.59
CA LYS A 239 -9.26 19.44 14.51
C LYS A 239 -7.94 19.85 13.85
N PHE A 240 -7.78 19.59 12.56
CA PHE A 240 -6.51 19.82 11.83
C PHE A 240 -6.59 20.96 10.83
N HIS A 241 -7.77 21.43 10.47
CA HIS A 241 -7.96 22.52 9.52
C HIS A 241 -7.19 23.79 9.93
N GLY A 242 -6.39 24.35 9.01
CA GLY A 242 -5.59 25.56 9.22
C GLY A 242 -4.36 25.36 10.13
N LYS A 243 -3.90 24.13 10.37
CA LYS A 243 -2.76 23.85 11.26
C LYS A 243 -1.41 23.85 10.57
N SER A 244 -1.36 23.57 9.27
CA SER A 244 -0.11 23.53 8.51
C SER A 244 0.16 24.84 7.79
N LYS A 245 1.40 24.97 7.23
CA LYS A 245 1.75 26.04 6.30
C LYS A 245 1.64 25.60 4.84
N GLN A 246 1.15 24.36 4.59
CA GLN A 246 0.96 23.78 3.27
C GLN A 246 -0.51 23.81 2.82
N GLY A 247 -1.38 24.52 3.54
CA GLY A 247 -2.82 24.54 3.27
C GLY A 247 -3.49 23.20 3.56
N LEU A 248 -4.61 22.94 2.91
CA LEU A 248 -5.46 21.80 3.19
C LEU A 248 -4.73 20.45 3.08
N TYR A 249 -3.81 20.30 2.11
CA TYR A 249 -3.03 19.07 1.95
C TYR A 249 -2.12 18.80 3.16
N GLY A 250 -1.41 19.82 3.64
CA GLY A 250 -0.56 19.66 4.82
C GLY A 250 -1.36 19.42 6.11
N ASP A 251 -2.52 20.05 6.25
CA ASP A 251 -3.44 19.82 7.37
C ASP A 251 -3.88 18.34 7.39
N LEU A 252 -4.23 17.82 6.22
CA LEU A 252 -4.63 16.43 6.04
C LEU A 252 -3.48 15.45 6.34
N MET A 253 -2.26 15.76 5.93
CA MET A 253 -1.09 14.94 6.27
C MET A 253 -0.81 14.92 7.78
N MET A 254 -1.10 16.01 8.48
CA MET A 254 -1.02 16.04 9.95
C MET A 254 -2.13 15.18 10.60
N GLU A 255 -3.33 15.12 10.01
CA GLU A 255 -4.40 14.23 10.48
C GLU A 255 -4.06 12.75 10.24
N ILE A 256 -3.48 12.41 9.09
CA ILE A 256 -2.97 11.06 8.80
C ILE A 256 -1.88 10.67 9.81
N ASP A 257 -0.92 11.55 10.08
CA ASP A 257 0.12 11.31 11.09
C ASP A 257 -0.47 11.09 12.48
N TRP A 258 -1.48 11.86 12.85
CA TRP A 258 -2.23 11.64 14.11
C TRP A 258 -2.86 10.26 14.13
N SER A 259 -3.51 9.82 13.03
CA SER A 259 -4.11 8.49 12.92
C SER A 259 -3.07 7.39 13.18
N VAL A 260 -1.89 7.48 12.56
CA VAL A 260 -0.77 6.56 12.81
C VAL A 260 -0.38 6.57 14.29
N GLY A 261 -0.32 7.75 14.91
CA GLY A 261 -0.05 7.92 16.33
C GLY A 261 -1.07 7.22 17.23
N GLU A 262 -2.36 7.33 16.92
CA GLU A 262 -3.44 6.66 17.70
C GLU A 262 -3.34 5.14 17.62
N ILE A 263 -3.04 4.59 16.44
CA ILE A 263 -2.80 3.15 16.26
C ILE A 263 -1.59 2.70 17.09
N MET A 264 -0.45 3.38 16.99
CA MET A 264 0.75 3.05 17.78
C MET A 264 0.49 3.14 19.29
N ASN A 265 -0.25 4.17 19.72
CA ASN A 265 -0.62 4.35 21.12
C ASN A 265 -1.55 3.24 21.63
N ALA A 266 -2.53 2.82 20.82
CA ALA A 266 -3.43 1.70 21.15
C ALA A 266 -2.65 0.38 21.33
N LEU A 267 -1.72 0.07 20.42
CA LEU A 267 -0.85 -1.09 20.52
C LEU A 267 -0.01 -1.05 21.80
N LYS A 268 0.63 0.08 22.08
CA LYS A 268 1.47 0.28 23.26
C LYS A 268 0.66 0.19 24.57
N LYS A 269 -0.50 0.85 24.65
CA LYS A 269 -1.40 0.83 25.81
C LYS A 269 -1.85 -0.57 26.18
N ASN A 270 -2.01 -1.45 25.20
CA ASN A 270 -2.38 -2.84 25.40
C ASN A 270 -1.17 -3.79 25.57
N ASN A 271 0.07 -3.27 25.57
CA ASN A 271 1.33 -4.06 25.68
C ASN A 271 1.52 -5.10 24.57
N ILE A 272 1.00 -4.83 23.35
CA ILE A 272 1.10 -5.70 22.18
C ILE A 272 1.95 -5.11 21.04
N ASP A 273 2.49 -3.92 21.24
CA ASP A 273 3.34 -3.23 20.25
C ASP A 273 4.58 -4.04 19.86
N LYS A 274 5.19 -4.76 20.81
CA LYS A 274 6.36 -5.61 20.56
C LYS A 274 6.04 -6.85 19.73
N ASN A 275 4.80 -7.30 19.76
CA ASN A 275 4.31 -8.45 19.00
C ASN A 275 3.38 -8.04 17.85
N THR A 276 3.65 -6.92 17.21
CA THR A 276 2.86 -6.40 16.10
C THR A 276 3.77 -5.94 14.97
N LEU A 277 3.55 -6.50 13.78
CA LEU A 277 4.09 -5.95 12.52
C LEU A 277 3.18 -4.81 12.08
N LEU A 278 3.69 -3.60 12.12
CA LEU A 278 3.03 -2.38 11.63
C LEU A 278 3.67 -1.94 10.31
N VAL A 279 2.88 -1.88 9.26
CA VAL A 279 3.27 -1.43 7.92
C VAL A 279 2.53 -0.14 7.59
N PHE A 280 3.25 0.87 7.11
CA PHE A 280 2.72 2.10 6.56
C PHE A 280 3.19 2.27 5.12
N THR A 281 2.28 2.44 4.16
CA THR A 281 2.59 2.69 2.75
C THR A 281 1.37 3.26 2.01
N THR A 282 1.43 3.42 0.68
CA THR A 282 0.35 3.95 -0.16
C THR A 282 0.15 3.10 -1.41
N ASP A 283 -0.99 3.27 -2.06
CA ASP A 283 -1.36 2.48 -3.24
C ASP A 283 -0.68 2.95 -4.54
N ASN A 284 -0.36 4.22 -4.67
CA ASN A 284 0.39 4.80 -5.79
C ASN A 284 0.92 6.18 -5.44
N GLY A 285 1.71 6.76 -6.33
CA GLY A 285 2.16 8.13 -6.21
C GLY A 285 1.06 9.18 -6.39
N PRO A 286 1.36 10.47 -6.18
CA PRO A 286 0.38 11.54 -6.12
C PRO A 286 -0.22 11.88 -7.48
N TRP A 287 -1.44 12.40 -7.48
CA TRP A 287 -2.13 12.85 -8.68
C TRP A 287 -1.79 14.30 -9.00
N LEU A 288 -0.62 14.52 -9.60
CA LEU A 288 0.05 15.82 -9.73
C LEU A 288 -0.75 16.94 -10.40
N ASN A 289 -1.72 16.61 -11.26
CA ASN A 289 -2.52 17.65 -11.90
C ASN A 289 -3.48 18.42 -10.98
N PHE A 290 -3.62 17.99 -9.71
CA PHE A 290 -4.39 18.70 -8.69
C PHE A 290 -3.57 19.75 -7.89
N GLY A 291 -2.31 19.96 -8.25
CA GLY A 291 -1.47 21.04 -7.75
C GLY A 291 -1.33 21.04 -6.22
N ASN A 292 -1.80 22.11 -5.56
CA ASN A 292 -1.71 22.26 -4.09
C ASN A 292 -2.59 21.25 -3.30
N HIS A 293 -3.48 20.51 -3.98
CA HIS A 293 -4.21 19.38 -3.41
C HIS A 293 -3.61 18.01 -3.77
N ALA A 294 -2.43 17.99 -4.36
CA ALA A 294 -1.67 16.78 -4.64
C ALA A 294 -0.43 16.68 -3.76
N GLY A 295 0.04 15.46 -3.56
CA GLY A 295 1.29 15.17 -2.87
C GLY A 295 2.54 15.49 -3.69
N SER A 296 3.70 15.29 -3.08
CA SER A 296 5.02 15.50 -3.66
C SER A 296 5.67 14.16 -4.04
N THR A 297 6.23 14.08 -5.23
CA THR A 297 7.03 12.91 -5.65
C THR A 297 8.45 12.90 -5.07
N GLY A 298 8.86 13.95 -4.35
CA GLY A 298 10.22 14.05 -3.78
C GLY A 298 11.33 14.07 -4.84
N GLY A 299 11.03 14.57 -6.05
CA GLY A 299 11.96 14.62 -7.18
C GLY A 299 11.96 13.39 -8.08
N LEU A 300 11.12 12.40 -7.82
CA LEU A 300 10.86 11.28 -8.74
C LEU A 300 10.04 11.76 -9.94
N ARG A 301 10.27 11.15 -11.11
CA ARG A 301 9.61 11.53 -12.35
C ARG A 301 8.12 11.18 -12.35
N GLU A 302 7.28 12.12 -12.80
CA GLU A 302 5.84 11.98 -12.99
C GLU A 302 5.09 11.58 -11.69
N GLY A 303 3.90 10.99 -11.80
CA GLY A 303 3.05 10.59 -10.67
C GLY A 303 2.00 9.57 -11.06
N LYS A 304 0.87 9.55 -10.35
CA LYS A 304 -0.27 8.64 -10.57
C LYS A 304 -0.60 8.48 -12.05
N GLY A 305 -0.82 7.24 -12.47
CA GLY A 305 -1.18 6.93 -13.85
C GLY A 305 0.00 6.90 -14.81
N THR A 306 1.22 6.72 -14.31
CA THR A 306 2.43 6.55 -15.10
C THR A 306 3.32 5.44 -14.53
N SER A 307 4.08 4.80 -15.39
CA SER A 307 5.07 3.79 -15.02
C SER A 307 6.46 4.38 -14.73
N PHE A 308 6.56 5.69 -14.52
CA PHE A 308 7.74 6.36 -13.99
C PHE A 308 7.84 6.23 -12.47
N GLU A 309 9.01 6.51 -11.91
CA GLU A 309 9.27 6.31 -10.47
C GLU A 309 8.26 7.02 -9.59
N GLY A 310 7.85 8.26 -9.92
CA GLY A 310 6.88 9.02 -9.14
C GLY A 310 5.47 8.42 -9.13
N GLY A 311 5.15 7.51 -10.06
CA GLY A 311 3.86 6.83 -10.11
C GLY A 311 3.79 5.57 -9.24
N GLN A 312 4.88 4.79 -9.13
CA GLN A 312 4.86 3.47 -8.49
C GLN A 312 5.83 3.31 -7.32
N ARG A 313 6.86 4.13 -7.20
CA ARG A 313 7.74 4.14 -6.02
C ARG A 313 7.09 4.92 -4.91
N VAL A 314 6.84 4.25 -3.78
CA VAL A 314 6.00 4.76 -2.69
C VAL A 314 6.75 4.81 -1.36
N PRO A 315 6.43 5.78 -0.49
CA PRO A 315 7.04 5.85 0.83
C PRO A 315 6.55 4.68 1.68
N THR A 316 7.48 3.97 2.30
CA THR A 316 7.13 2.79 3.10
C THR A 316 7.98 2.72 4.35
N ALA A 317 7.32 2.54 5.48
CA ALA A 317 7.96 2.29 6.77
C ALA A 317 7.33 1.07 7.43
N MET A 318 8.16 0.24 8.07
CA MET A 318 7.69 -0.94 8.80
C MET A 318 8.34 -0.98 10.18
N MET A 319 7.55 -1.36 11.18
CA MET A 319 8.02 -1.51 12.56
C MET A 319 7.51 -2.84 13.13
N TRP A 320 8.43 -3.59 13.71
CA TRP A 320 8.13 -4.77 14.52
C TRP A 320 9.24 -4.92 15.55
N PRO A 321 9.06 -4.36 16.73
CA PRO A 321 10.09 -4.41 17.79
C PRO A 321 10.53 -5.85 18.05
N ASN A 322 11.83 -6.06 18.27
CA ASN A 322 12.52 -7.36 18.44
C ASN A 322 12.76 -8.15 17.13
N VAL A 323 12.19 -7.78 16.01
CA VAL A 323 12.44 -8.41 14.69
C VAL A 323 13.10 -7.42 13.74
N ILE A 324 12.52 -6.24 13.58
CA ILE A 324 13.02 -5.19 12.70
C ILE A 324 14.04 -4.32 13.45
N PRO A 325 15.29 -4.19 12.95
CA PRO A 325 16.28 -3.27 13.52
C PRO A 325 15.81 -1.81 13.45
N LYS A 326 16.00 -1.09 14.56
CA LYS A 326 15.62 0.33 14.65
C LYS A 326 16.44 1.21 13.73
N GLY A 327 15.78 2.12 13.00
CA GLY A 327 16.40 3.12 12.16
C GLY A 327 17.14 2.56 10.94
N LYS A 328 16.90 1.30 10.56
CA LYS A 328 17.49 0.70 9.35
C LYS A 328 16.86 1.33 8.10
N ILE A 329 17.71 1.64 7.11
CA ILE A 329 17.28 2.04 5.77
C ILE A 329 17.56 0.88 4.82
N VAL A 330 16.55 0.49 4.05
CA VAL A 330 16.61 -0.60 3.05
C VAL A 330 16.53 -0.01 1.66
N ASN A 331 17.53 -0.34 0.84
CA ASN A 331 17.63 0.12 -0.54
C ASN A 331 17.38 -0.99 -1.57
N GLN A 332 17.17 -2.22 -1.13
CA GLN A 332 16.78 -3.35 -1.97
C GLN A 332 15.37 -3.12 -2.52
N ILE A 333 15.09 -3.72 -3.67
CA ILE A 333 13.75 -3.67 -4.26
C ILE A 333 12.81 -4.50 -3.40
N ALA A 334 11.68 -3.91 -3.04
CA ALA A 334 10.54 -4.60 -2.44
C ALA A 334 9.23 -4.01 -2.97
N SER A 335 8.14 -4.71 -2.79
CA SER A 335 6.84 -4.30 -3.34
C SER A 335 5.68 -4.67 -2.42
N THR A 336 4.56 -4.01 -2.59
CA THR A 336 3.30 -4.33 -1.90
C THR A 336 2.87 -5.79 -2.10
N ILE A 337 3.18 -6.40 -3.27
CA ILE A 337 2.87 -7.82 -3.54
C ILE A 337 3.69 -8.79 -2.67
N ASP A 338 4.79 -8.34 -2.07
CA ASP A 338 5.65 -9.15 -1.21
C ASP A 338 5.06 -9.33 0.21
N LEU A 339 4.08 -8.51 0.57
CA LEU A 339 3.47 -8.58 1.90
C LEU A 339 2.71 -9.90 2.11
N LEU A 340 1.97 -10.39 1.12
CA LEU A 340 1.23 -11.65 1.25
C LEU A 340 2.16 -12.84 1.57
N PRO A 341 3.19 -13.17 0.77
CA PRO A 341 4.05 -14.31 1.08
C PRO A 341 4.87 -14.11 2.36
N THR A 342 5.26 -12.87 2.68
CA THR A 342 5.99 -12.54 3.91
C THR A 342 5.11 -12.78 5.14
N ILE A 343 3.90 -12.24 5.15
CA ILE A 343 2.93 -12.44 6.24
C ILE A 343 2.60 -13.94 6.38
N THR A 344 2.34 -14.61 5.26
CA THR A 344 2.06 -16.06 5.24
C THR A 344 3.19 -16.85 5.91
N HIS A 345 4.44 -16.51 5.61
CA HIS A 345 5.61 -17.14 6.23
C HIS A 345 5.68 -16.84 7.74
N ILE A 346 5.52 -15.59 8.15
CA ILE A 346 5.57 -15.15 9.56
C ILE A 346 4.57 -15.92 10.42
N ILE A 347 3.37 -16.18 9.91
CA ILE A 347 2.31 -16.89 10.67
C ILE A 347 2.32 -18.41 10.46
N ASN A 348 3.32 -18.98 9.79
CA ASN A 348 3.34 -20.37 9.36
C ASN A 348 2.05 -20.78 8.61
N GLY A 349 1.61 -19.90 7.71
CA GLY A 349 0.43 -20.09 6.85
C GLY A 349 0.74 -20.91 5.61
N ASN A 350 -0.30 -21.17 4.82
CA ASN A 350 -0.16 -21.81 3.51
C ASN A 350 -0.33 -20.77 2.41
N LEU A 351 0.61 -20.73 1.50
CA LEU A 351 0.48 -19.93 0.28
C LEU A 351 -0.69 -20.43 -0.58
N PRO A 352 -1.30 -19.56 -1.40
CA PRO A 352 -2.26 -19.99 -2.41
C PRO A 352 -1.68 -21.09 -3.31
N LYS A 353 -2.53 -22.01 -3.78
CA LYS A 353 -2.10 -23.08 -4.71
C LYS A 353 -1.76 -22.55 -6.08
N HIS A 354 -2.36 -21.43 -6.47
CA HIS A 354 -2.06 -20.75 -7.73
C HIS A 354 -0.82 -19.84 -7.62
N THR A 355 -0.23 -19.54 -8.77
CA THR A 355 0.97 -18.68 -8.85
C THR A 355 0.69 -17.29 -8.28
N ILE A 356 1.60 -16.84 -7.41
CA ILE A 356 1.72 -15.45 -6.96
C ILE A 356 3.05 -14.86 -7.45
N ASP A 357 3.17 -13.53 -7.44
CA ASP A 357 4.36 -12.81 -7.92
C ASP A 357 5.20 -12.23 -6.79
N GLY A 358 4.62 -12.16 -5.60
CA GLY A 358 5.29 -11.73 -4.40
C GLY A 358 6.36 -12.71 -3.93
N VAL A 359 7.39 -12.20 -3.30
CA VAL A 359 8.47 -12.98 -2.65
C VAL A 359 8.49 -12.69 -1.16
N ASN A 360 8.99 -13.63 -0.36
CA ASN A 360 9.15 -13.42 1.06
C ASN A 360 10.34 -12.49 1.33
N ILE A 361 10.09 -11.33 1.94
CA ILE A 361 11.09 -10.32 2.29
C ILE A 361 11.42 -10.30 3.79
N LEU A 362 11.12 -11.35 4.55
CA LEU A 362 11.38 -11.39 5.99
C LEU A 362 12.88 -11.17 6.30
N SER A 363 13.78 -11.69 5.48
CA SER A 363 15.22 -11.46 5.63
C SER A 363 15.60 -9.96 5.62
N LEU A 364 14.95 -9.16 4.75
CA LEU A 364 15.13 -7.71 4.77
C LEU A 364 14.59 -7.09 6.06
N LEU A 365 13.43 -7.57 6.54
CA LEU A 365 12.84 -7.09 7.80
C LEU A 365 13.73 -7.43 9.01
N GLU A 366 14.43 -8.55 8.99
CA GLU A 366 15.45 -8.92 9.98
C GLU A 366 16.76 -8.11 9.85
N GLY A 367 16.83 -7.22 8.86
CA GLY A 367 18.02 -6.37 8.61
C GLY A 367 19.17 -7.07 7.88
N LYS A 368 18.94 -8.23 7.28
CA LYS A 368 19.93 -8.93 6.44
C LYS A 368 20.10 -8.20 5.09
N ASP A 369 21.27 -8.32 4.51
CA ASP A 369 21.57 -7.70 3.21
C ASP A 369 21.32 -8.69 2.04
N ASP A 370 20.14 -9.34 2.07
CA ASP A 370 19.65 -10.20 1.00
C ASP A 370 19.02 -9.38 -0.12
N ASN A 371 18.86 -10.00 -1.29
CA ASN A 371 18.11 -9.42 -2.41
C ASN A 371 17.04 -10.42 -2.88
N PRO A 372 15.95 -10.62 -2.10
CA PRO A 372 14.92 -11.61 -2.42
C PRO A 372 14.13 -11.25 -3.68
N ARG A 373 14.12 -9.98 -4.07
CA ARG A 373 13.51 -9.47 -5.30
C ARG A 373 14.56 -8.75 -6.13
N ASP A 374 14.98 -9.34 -7.25
CA ASP A 374 16.00 -8.80 -8.16
C ASP A 374 15.42 -7.90 -9.26
N HIS A 375 14.11 -7.99 -9.54
CA HIS A 375 13.46 -7.18 -10.57
C HIS A 375 12.02 -6.79 -10.20
N PHE A 376 11.51 -5.75 -10.89
CA PHE A 376 10.14 -5.28 -10.78
C PHE A 376 9.58 -4.94 -12.18
N LEU A 377 8.32 -5.36 -12.42
CA LEU A 377 7.62 -5.15 -13.69
C LEU A 377 6.63 -3.99 -13.55
N TYR A 378 6.72 -3.01 -14.44
CA TYR A 378 5.81 -1.87 -14.45
C TYR A 378 4.72 -2.10 -15.48
N TYR A 379 3.59 -2.59 -15.01
CA TYR A 379 2.39 -2.73 -15.83
C TYR A 379 1.43 -1.56 -15.60
N TYR A 380 0.92 -0.97 -16.69
CA TYR A 380 -0.13 0.04 -16.61
C TYR A 380 -0.99 0.03 -17.89
N GLY A 381 -2.10 0.79 -17.94
CA GLY A 381 -2.90 1.02 -19.14
C GLY A 381 -3.39 -0.26 -19.83
N ASN A 382 -4.34 -1.00 -19.27
CA ASN A 382 -4.91 -2.20 -19.87
C ASN A 382 -3.89 -3.32 -20.16
N ASN A 383 -3.03 -3.65 -19.21
CA ASN A 383 -2.03 -4.69 -19.31
C ASN A 383 -0.87 -4.37 -20.28
N ASN A 384 -0.44 -3.13 -20.36
CA ASN A 384 0.79 -2.78 -21.05
C ASN A 384 1.98 -3.03 -20.13
N LEU A 385 3.00 -3.73 -20.61
CA LEU A 385 4.31 -3.76 -19.95
C LEU A 385 5.08 -2.53 -20.38
N GLU A 386 5.16 -1.52 -19.52
CA GLU A 386 5.71 -0.21 -19.87
C GLU A 386 7.16 -0.02 -19.46
N ALA A 387 7.63 -0.75 -18.44
CA ALA A 387 9.03 -0.77 -18.04
C ALA A 387 9.37 -2.03 -17.24
N VAL A 388 10.68 -2.33 -17.15
CA VAL A 388 11.23 -3.36 -16.26
C VAL A 388 12.43 -2.77 -15.53
N ARG A 389 12.44 -2.92 -14.21
CA ARG A 389 13.59 -2.61 -13.37
C ARG A 389 14.33 -3.90 -12.98
N LYS A 390 15.63 -3.90 -13.10
CA LYS A 390 16.54 -4.89 -12.51
C LYS A 390 17.62 -4.18 -11.72
N ASP A 391 17.78 -4.50 -10.46
CA ASP A 391 18.69 -3.81 -9.54
C ASP A 391 18.56 -2.28 -9.60
N ASN A 392 19.58 -1.56 -10.06
CA ASN A 392 19.57 -0.11 -10.21
C ASN A 392 19.17 0.37 -11.62
N TRP A 393 18.90 -0.55 -12.54
CA TRP A 393 18.63 -0.23 -13.93
C TRP A 393 17.15 -0.37 -14.27
N LYS A 394 16.60 0.61 -14.95
CA LYS A 394 15.23 0.59 -15.45
C LYS A 394 15.21 0.80 -16.95
N LEU A 395 14.70 -0.19 -17.66
CA LEU A 395 14.43 -0.13 -19.09
C LEU A 395 12.96 0.26 -19.30
N VAL A 396 12.75 1.45 -19.84
CA VAL A 396 11.41 1.95 -20.28
C VAL A 396 11.18 1.48 -21.71
N LEU A 397 10.03 0.85 -21.93
CA LEU A 397 9.60 0.35 -23.24
C LEU A 397 8.81 1.42 -24.00
N PRO A 398 8.76 1.39 -25.34
CA PRO A 398 7.97 2.32 -26.11
C PRO A 398 6.47 2.23 -25.82
N HIS A 399 5.88 3.29 -25.29
CA HIS A 399 4.45 3.36 -24.99
C HIS A 399 3.93 4.81 -24.96
N LYS A 400 2.62 4.97 -24.94
CA LYS A 400 1.98 6.28 -24.72
C LYS A 400 1.82 6.51 -23.23
N SER A 401 2.44 7.55 -22.69
CA SER A 401 2.34 7.91 -21.28
C SER A 401 1.67 9.27 -21.08
N ARG A 402 1.08 9.44 -19.91
CA ARG A 402 0.74 10.75 -19.35
C ARG A 402 2.04 11.45 -18.94
N SER A 403 2.08 12.79 -19.05
CA SER A 403 3.17 13.60 -18.50
C SER A 403 2.64 14.90 -17.93
N TYR A 404 3.13 15.27 -16.78
CA TYR A 404 2.85 16.54 -16.10
C TYR A 404 3.93 17.59 -16.38
N LYS A 405 5.00 17.22 -17.10
CA LYS A 405 6.11 18.12 -17.44
C LYS A 405 5.65 19.21 -18.41
N GLY A 406 5.99 20.46 -18.07
CA GLY A 406 5.72 21.61 -18.95
C GLY A 406 4.25 22.06 -19.00
N VAL A 407 3.41 21.60 -18.09
CA VAL A 407 2.03 22.09 -17.93
C VAL A 407 1.82 22.68 -16.55
N LEU A 408 0.94 23.67 -16.44
CA LEU A 408 0.56 24.21 -15.14
C LEU A 408 -0.34 23.21 -14.42
N PRO A 409 -0.04 22.90 -13.15
CA PRO A 409 -0.93 22.10 -12.32
C PRO A 409 -2.24 22.83 -12.05
N GLY A 410 -3.23 22.12 -11.53
CA GLY A 410 -4.44 22.70 -11.00
C GLY A 410 -4.23 23.42 -9.67
N ASN A 411 -5.31 23.86 -9.08
CA ASN A 411 -5.32 24.56 -7.79
C ASN A 411 -6.64 24.34 -7.06
N ASP A 412 -6.62 24.31 -5.74
CA ASP A 412 -7.80 24.25 -4.84
C ASP A 412 -8.83 23.17 -5.22
N GLY A 413 -8.34 21.97 -5.54
CA GLY A 413 -9.17 20.82 -5.89
C GLY A 413 -9.59 20.73 -7.36
N HIS A 414 -9.30 21.76 -8.16
CA HIS A 414 -9.55 21.73 -9.61
C HIS A 414 -8.34 21.17 -10.36
N PRO A 415 -8.52 20.20 -11.27
CA PRO A 415 -7.42 19.59 -11.98
C PRO A 415 -6.87 20.50 -13.07
N GLY A 416 -5.55 20.59 -13.15
CA GLY A 416 -4.84 21.11 -14.30
C GLY A 416 -4.83 20.11 -15.47
N LYS A 417 -4.15 20.49 -16.54
CA LYS A 417 -3.96 19.65 -17.73
C LYS A 417 -2.80 18.68 -17.53
N TYR A 418 -2.70 17.72 -18.40
CA TYR A 418 -1.52 16.88 -18.60
C TYR A 418 -1.28 16.67 -20.10
N ASN A 419 -0.03 16.43 -20.46
CA ASN A 419 0.35 16.06 -21.82
C ASN A 419 0.24 14.54 -22.01
N ARG A 420 0.17 14.11 -23.27
CA ARG A 420 0.42 12.72 -23.67
C ARG A 420 1.72 12.70 -24.46
N ILE A 421 2.66 11.87 -24.02
CA ILE A 421 3.97 11.70 -24.65
C ILE A 421 4.11 10.28 -25.20
N GLN A 422 4.92 10.13 -26.25
CA GLN A 422 5.36 8.83 -26.73
C GLN A 422 6.77 8.61 -26.17
N THR A 423 6.92 7.60 -25.29
CA THR A 423 8.24 7.15 -24.82
C THR A 423 8.95 6.36 -25.92
N LYS A 424 10.26 6.37 -25.87
CA LYS A 424 11.11 5.47 -26.67
C LYS A 424 11.62 4.33 -25.81
N LEU A 425 12.47 3.49 -26.37
CA LEU A 425 13.27 2.56 -25.57
C LEU A 425 14.37 3.37 -24.87
N GLU A 426 14.37 3.40 -23.54
CA GLU A 426 15.21 4.28 -22.72
C GLU A 426 15.73 3.49 -21.51
N LEU A 427 17.01 3.68 -21.14
CA LEU A 427 17.60 3.06 -19.98
C LEU A 427 18.05 4.11 -18.97
N TYR A 428 17.65 3.92 -17.70
CA TYR A 428 18.01 4.80 -16.59
C TYR A 428 18.73 4.08 -15.48
N ASN A 429 19.72 4.75 -14.85
CA ASN A 429 20.38 4.26 -13.65
C ASN A 429 19.76 4.93 -12.42
N LEU A 430 18.77 4.32 -11.82
CA LEU A 430 17.98 4.90 -10.72
C LEU A 430 18.77 5.19 -9.44
N ARG A 431 19.97 4.65 -9.26
CA ARG A 431 20.86 5.00 -8.15
C ARG A 431 21.43 6.40 -8.30
N ARG A 432 21.71 6.83 -9.54
CA ARG A 432 22.31 8.13 -9.87
C ARG A 432 21.30 9.14 -10.36
N ASP A 433 20.25 8.64 -10.96
CA ASP A 433 19.21 9.40 -11.65
C ASP A 433 17.81 8.86 -11.27
N PRO A 434 17.37 9.04 -10.03
CA PRO A 434 16.03 8.60 -9.61
C PRO A 434 14.91 9.40 -10.27
N GLY A 435 15.23 10.57 -10.86
CA GLY A 435 14.32 11.42 -11.63
C GLY A 435 14.16 11.01 -13.10
N GLU A 436 14.88 9.96 -13.56
CA GLU A 436 14.78 9.44 -14.94
C GLU A 436 14.96 10.53 -16.01
N GLU A 437 16.00 11.39 -15.86
CA GLU A 437 16.28 12.52 -16.75
C GLU A 437 17.34 12.17 -17.82
N TYR A 438 18.26 11.23 -17.53
CA TYR A 438 19.41 10.93 -18.38
C TYR A 438 19.32 9.53 -18.98
N ASN A 439 18.81 9.46 -20.22
CA ASN A 439 18.83 8.19 -20.96
C ASN A 439 20.25 7.76 -21.31
N VAL A 440 20.70 6.60 -20.82
CA VAL A 440 22.06 6.08 -21.00
C VAL A 440 22.09 4.79 -21.81
N ILE A 441 21.06 4.52 -22.61
CA ILE A 441 20.88 3.25 -23.33
C ILE A 441 22.05 2.90 -24.23
N ASP A 442 22.62 3.90 -24.92
CA ASP A 442 23.74 3.69 -25.85
C ASP A 442 25.06 3.35 -25.14
N LEU A 443 25.15 3.59 -23.82
CA LEU A 443 26.34 3.35 -23.02
C LEU A 443 26.39 1.94 -22.41
N TYR A 444 25.24 1.24 -22.33
CA TYR A 444 25.11 -0.03 -21.61
C TYR A 444 24.27 -1.07 -22.37
N PRO A 445 24.64 -1.44 -23.60
CA PRO A 445 23.87 -2.39 -24.43
C PRO A 445 23.75 -3.79 -23.81
N GLU A 446 24.74 -4.20 -23.00
CA GLU A 446 24.69 -5.49 -22.28
C GLU A 446 23.61 -5.52 -21.20
N ILE A 447 23.38 -4.39 -20.50
CA ILE A 447 22.30 -4.26 -19.50
C ILE A 447 20.94 -4.27 -20.18
N VAL A 448 20.83 -3.58 -21.33
CA VAL A 448 19.59 -3.59 -22.12
C VAL A 448 19.21 -5.03 -22.49
N LYS A 449 20.15 -5.80 -23.03
CA LYS A 449 19.94 -7.21 -23.43
C LYS A 449 19.52 -8.08 -22.25
N GLU A 450 20.13 -7.90 -21.08
CA GLU A 450 19.79 -8.65 -19.88
C GLU A 450 18.36 -8.34 -19.42
N ILE A 451 17.94 -7.07 -19.45
CA ILE A 451 16.58 -6.69 -19.04
C ILE A 451 15.54 -7.12 -20.11
N GLU A 452 15.89 -7.11 -21.41
CA GLU A 452 15.02 -7.61 -22.47
C GLU A 452 14.66 -9.10 -22.31
N GLU A 453 15.54 -9.92 -21.71
CA GLU A 453 15.23 -11.30 -21.35
C GLU A 453 14.10 -11.39 -20.31
N LEU A 454 14.10 -10.47 -19.31
CA LEU A 454 13.02 -10.36 -18.33
C LEU A 454 11.72 -9.84 -18.98
N VAL A 455 11.81 -8.87 -19.90
CA VAL A 455 10.67 -8.39 -20.69
C VAL A 455 10.00 -9.55 -21.43
N GLU A 456 10.77 -10.38 -22.12
CA GLU A 456 10.23 -11.52 -22.86
C GLU A 456 9.65 -12.61 -21.94
N LYS A 457 10.23 -12.82 -20.76
CA LYS A 457 9.67 -13.70 -19.73
C LYS A 457 8.33 -13.17 -19.23
N ALA A 458 8.25 -11.88 -18.90
CA ALA A 458 7.02 -11.23 -18.44
C ALA A 458 5.90 -11.28 -19.49
N ARG A 459 6.24 -11.02 -20.77
CA ARG A 459 5.31 -11.11 -21.89
C ARG A 459 4.72 -12.51 -22.09
N ARG A 460 5.53 -13.55 -21.91
CA ARG A 460 5.02 -14.93 -21.98
C ARG A 460 4.12 -15.28 -20.80
N ASP A 461 4.45 -14.82 -19.61
CA ASP A 461 3.73 -15.14 -18.36
C ASP A 461 2.44 -14.33 -18.20
N LEU A 462 2.56 -13.00 -18.26
CA LEU A 462 1.49 -12.04 -17.94
C LEU A 462 0.86 -11.37 -19.17
N GLY A 463 1.49 -11.51 -20.33
CA GLY A 463 1.07 -10.82 -21.54
C GLY A 463 1.58 -9.38 -21.64
N ASP A 464 1.26 -8.74 -22.77
CA ASP A 464 1.57 -7.33 -23.02
C ASP A 464 0.71 -6.83 -24.20
N ASN A 465 -0.24 -5.94 -23.90
CA ASN A 465 -1.14 -5.40 -24.93
C ASN A 465 -0.43 -4.48 -25.94
N LEU A 466 0.72 -3.92 -25.60
CA LEU A 466 1.53 -3.13 -26.55
C LEU A 466 2.06 -3.98 -27.71
N THR A 467 2.19 -5.27 -27.49
CA THR A 467 2.68 -6.26 -28.47
C THR A 467 1.64 -7.31 -28.84
N GLU A 468 0.37 -7.10 -28.44
CA GLU A 468 -0.77 -8.01 -28.68
C GLU A 468 -0.55 -9.43 -28.14
N ARG A 469 0.31 -9.58 -27.13
CA ARG A 469 0.61 -10.89 -26.53
C ARG A 469 -0.30 -11.17 -25.35
N LYS A 470 -0.93 -12.35 -25.37
CA LYS A 470 -1.66 -12.89 -24.23
C LYS A 470 -0.70 -13.63 -23.30
N GLY A 471 -0.86 -13.43 -21.99
CA GLY A 471 -0.09 -14.19 -21.00
C GLY A 471 -0.62 -15.61 -20.83
N ASN A 472 0.29 -16.54 -20.55
CA ASN A 472 -0.07 -17.96 -20.37
C ASN A 472 -0.67 -18.24 -18.97
N ASN A 473 -0.41 -17.36 -17.99
CA ASN A 473 -0.76 -17.61 -16.59
C ASN A 473 -1.65 -16.50 -16.00
N ILE A 474 -2.49 -15.88 -16.82
CA ILE A 474 -3.51 -14.93 -16.37
C ILE A 474 -4.76 -15.65 -15.90
N ARG A 475 -5.44 -15.09 -14.90
CA ARG A 475 -6.68 -15.62 -14.33
C ARG A 475 -7.85 -14.68 -14.60
N SER A 476 -9.05 -15.20 -14.52
CA SER A 476 -10.27 -14.42 -14.76
C SER A 476 -10.54 -13.49 -13.59
N VAL A 477 -10.98 -12.27 -13.91
CA VAL A 477 -11.55 -11.34 -12.93
C VAL A 477 -12.90 -11.87 -12.43
N GLY A 478 -13.30 -11.49 -11.22
CA GLY A 478 -14.64 -11.76 -10.72
C GLY A 478 -15.69 -10.97 -11.50
N THR A 479 -16.75 -11.66 -11.94
CA THR A 479 -17.92 -11.04 -12.61
C THR A 479 -19.18 -11.27 -11.79
N LEU A 480 -20.22 -10.48 -12.01
CA LEU A 480 -21.54 -10.68 -11.40
C LEU A 480 -22.18 -12.01 -11.82
#